data_13d8de4f3d505c080c1a4718ca8271ee
#
_entry.id   13d8de4f3d505c080c1a4718ca8271ee
#
_cell.length_a   1.000
_cell.length_b   1.000
_cell.length_c   1.000
_cell.angle_alpha   90.00
_cell.angle_beta   90.00
_cell.angle_gamma   90.00
#
_symmetry.space_group_name_H-M   'P 1'
#
loop_
_entity.id
_entity.type
_entity.pdbx_description
1 polymer ?
#
loop_
_entity_poly.entity_id
_entity_poly.type
_entity_poly.pdbx_seq_one_letter_code
_entity_poly.pdbx_strand_id
1 'polypeptide(L)'
;MDLQLQNKNVLITGGSKGIGKAIAALFIQEGANVGIAARGEEALQDAQSELENVRTYTADLTNESDRVALIEKFIKDFGSIDILINNAGGSNGSKAMETDLSLFKEAMELNYFSAVHLSKLAAARMTKDAAIVNVTSIFGRESGGKVTYNNAKAALISFTKSFADEMISKGIRVNGVAPGSILHETGNWKKRMDENPEKIKQFVENEIPAGRFGEPEEVANAVVFLASSQASWIVGATLNVDGGQSKMNF
;
A
#
# COMPACT_ATOMS: atom_id res chain seq x y z
N MET A 1 7.23 -11.34 -19.14
CA MET A 1 8.06 -11.90 -18.02
C MET A 1 7.11 -12.74 -17.19
N ASP A 2 7.44 -13.98 -16.89
CA ASP A 2 6.63 -14.79 -15.97
C ASP A 2 6.98 -14.38 -14.53
N LEU A 3 6.01 -13.87 -13.79
CA LEU A 3 6.17 -13.41 -12.41
C LEU A 3 6.07 -14.54 -11.37
N GLN A 4 5.64 -15.73 -11.79
CA GLN A 4 5.48 -16.93 -10.95
C GLN A 4 4.55 -16.69 -9.75
N LEU A 5 3.43 -16.01 -10.00
CA LEU A 5 2.44 -15.66 -8.98
C LEU A 5 1.21 -16.58 -8.98
N GLN A 6 1.12 -17.49 -9.92
CA GLN A 6 -0.01 -18.43 -10.01
C GLN A 6 -0.18 -19.23 -8.71
N ASN A 7 -1.40 -19.25 -8.19
CA ASN A 7 -1.81 -19.91 -6.94
C ASN A 7 -1.14 -19.33 -5.66
N LYS A 8 -0.45 -18.21 -5.72
CA LYS A 8 0.03 -17.51 -4.52
C LYS A 8 -1.13 -16.88 -3.76
N ASN A 9 -1.15 -17.02 -2.43
CA ASN A 9 -2.17 -16.45 -1.56
C ASN A 9 -1.75 -15.04 -1.12
N VAL A 10 -2.49 -14.04 -1.58
CA VAL A 10 -2.16 -12.61 -1.45
C VAL A 10 -3.20 -11.89 -0.61
N LEU A 11 -2.79 -11.28 0.50
CA LEU A 11 -3.62 -10.38 1.29
C LEU A 11 -3.26 -8.92 1.00
N ILE A 12 -4.27 -8.11 0.63
CA ILE A 12 -4.11 -6.69 0.31
C ILE A 12 -4.97 -5.84 1.25
N THR A 13 -4.35 -4.96 2.01
CA THR A 13 -5.08 -4.00 2.85
C THR A 13 -5.45 -2.74 2.07
N GLY A 14 -6.64 -2.17 2.34
CA GLY A 14 -7.15 -1.05 1.57
C GLY A 14 -7.44 -1.41 0.11
N GLY A 15 -7.85 -2.67 -0.15
CA GLY A 15 -8.00 -3.22 -1.50
C GLY A 15 -9.32 -2.89 -2.19
N SER A 16 -10.24 -2.15 -1.56
CA SER A 16 -11.58 -1.90 -2.13
C SER A 16 -11.61 -0.80 -3.20
N LYS A 17 -10.57 0.03 -3.35
CA LYS A 17 -10.51 1.14 -4.32
C LYS A 17 -9.09 1.60 -4.60
N GLY A 18 -8.95 2.44 -5.65
CA GLY A 18 -7.69 3.09 -6.03
C GLY A 18 -6.54 2.12 -6.21
N ILE A 19 -5.37 2.45 -5.67
CA ILE A 19 -4.13 1.66 -5.80
C ILE A 19 -4.34 0.23 -5.33
N GLY A 20 -4.99 0.02 -4.17
CA GLY A 20 -5.20 -1.32 -3.63
C GLY A 20 -6.07 -2.22 -4.51
N LYS A 21 -7.11 -1.66 -5.14
CA LYS A 21 -7.97 -2.39 -6.08
C LYS A 21 -7.21 -2.73 -7.38
N ALA A 22 -6.41 -1.80 -7.91
CA ALA A 22 -5.56 -2.05 -9.07
C ALA A 22 -4.51 -3.15 -8.79
N ILE A 23 -3.91 -3.15 -7.59
CA ILE A 23 -3.01 -4.22 -7.16
C ILE A 23 -3.74 -5.56 -7.13
N ALA A 24 -4.97 -5.61 -6.57
CA ALA A 24 -5.77 -6.82 -6.52
C ALA A 24 -6.10 -7.35 -7.93
N ALA A 25 -6.52 -6.47 -8.83
CA ALA A 25 -6.82 -6.83 -10.21
C ALA A 25 -5.60 -7.46 -10.91
N LEU A 26 -4.43 -6.86 -10.75
CA LEU A 26 -3.22 -7.36 -11.39
C LEU A 26 -2.76 -8.71 -10.80
N PHE A 27 -2.85 -8.93 -9.48
CA PHE A 27 -2.57 -10.24 -8.89
C PHE A 27 -3.53 -11.32 -9.38
N ILE A 28 -4.82 -10.99 -9.56
CA ILE A 28 -5.82 -11.92 -10.13
C ILE A 28 -5.44 -12.27 -11.58
N GLN A 29 -5.03 -11.30 -12.40
CA GLN A 29 -4.58 -11.52 -13.78
C GLN A 29 -3.35 -12.43 -13.85
N GLU A 30 -2.47 -12.36 -12.85
CA GLU A 30 -1.30 -13.25 -12.72
C GLU A 30 -1.64 -14.62 -12.09
N GLY A 31 -2.93 -14.92 -11.87
CA GLY A 31 -3.41 -16.20 -11.38
C GLY A 31 -3.25 -16.44 -9.88
N ALA A 32 -3.07 -15.38 -9.09
CA ALA A 32 -3.00 -15.45 -7.64
C ALA A 32 -4.39 -15.59 -6.99
N ASN A 33 -4.45 -16.17 -5.81
CA ASN A 33 -5.63 -16.18 -4.94
C ASN A 33 -5.61 -14.91 -4.08
N VAL A 34 -6.58 -14.03 -4.26
CA VAL A 34 -6.54 -12.69 -3.68
C VAL A 34 -7.62 -12.49 -2.62
N GLY A 35 -7.20 -11.99 -1.45
CA GLY A 35 -8.07 -11.43 -0.43
C GLY A 35 -7.81 -9.94 -0.22
N ILE A 36 -8.87 -9.15 -0.18
CA ILE A 36 -8.81 -7.70 0.06
C ILE A 36 -9.47 -7.35 1.39
N ALA A 37 -8.86 -6.46 2.16
CA ALA A 37 -9.40 -5.96 3.41
C ALA A 37 -9.66 -4.46 3.37
N ALA A 38 -10.81 -4.01 3.89
CA ALA A 38 -11.17 -2.60 4.07
C ALA A 38 -12.23 -2.45 5.16
N ARG A 39 -12.49 -1.20 5.60
CA ARG A 39 -13.51 -0.91 6.63
C ARG A 39 -14.93 -0.90 6.09
N GLY A 40 -15.11 -0.40 4.86
CA GLY A 40 -16.42 -0.21 4.26
C GLY A 40 -16.90 -1.46 3.56
N GLU A 41 -17.99 -2.05 4.06
CA GLU A 41 -18.58 -3.26 3.49
C GLU A 41 -19.13 -3.02 2.08
N GLU A 42 -19.82 -1.90 1.84
CA GLU A 42 -20.34 -1.51 0.53
C GLU A 42 -19.21 -1.44 -0.52
N ALA A 43 -18.11 -0.72 -0.20
CA ALA A 43 -16.98 -0.63 -1.11
C ALA A 43 -16.25 -1.97 -1.34
N LEU A 44 -16.33 -2.90 -0.41
CA LEU A 44 -15.83 -4.27 -0.60
C LEU A 44 -16.75 -5.07 -1.53
N GLN A 45 -18.08 -4.92 -1.40
CA GLN A 45 -19.07 -5.55 -2.27
C GLN A 45 -18.94 -5.02 -3.71
N ASP A 46 -18.76 -3.71 -3.89
CA ASP A 46 -18.51 -3.10 -5.20
C ASP A 46 -17.23 -3.68 -5.84
N ALA A 47 -16.13 -3.69 -5.07
CA ALA A 47 -14.89 -4.29 -5.56
C ALA A 47 -15.02 -5.77 -5.90
N GLN A 48 -15.79 -6.54 -5.11
CA GLN A 48 -16.05 -7.95 -5.37
C GLN A 48 -16.88 -8.17 -6.63
N SER A 49 -17.79 -7.25 -6.96
CA SER A 49 -18.56 -7.32 -8.20
C SER A 49 -17.74 -7.05 -9.46
N GLU A 50 -16.66 -6.26 -9.33
CA GLU A 50 -15.77 -5.89 -10.42
C GLU A 50 -14.55 -6.82 -10.58
N LEU A 51 -14.12 -7.46 -9.49
CA LEU A 51 -12.96 -8.35 -9.44
C LEU A 51 -13.42 -9.81 -9.31
N GLU A 52 -13.27 -10.58 -10.36
CA GLU A 52 -13.61 -11.99 -10.34
C GLU A 52 -12.73 -12.76 -9.32
N ASN A 53 -13.37 -13.64 -8.55
CA ASN A 53 -12.68 -14.56 -7.61
C ASN A 53 -11.91 -13.89 -6.45
N VAL A 54 -12.22 -12.63 -6.09
CA VAL A 54 -11.65 -11.99 -4.91
C VAL A 54 -12.44 -12.36 -3.65
N ARG A 55 -11.76 -12.60 -2.52
CA ARG A 55 -12.37 -12.66 -1.19
C ARG A 55 -12.28 -11.32 -0.48
N THR A 56 -13.31 -10.97 0.26
CA THR A 56 -13.40 -9.70 0.97
C THR A 56 -13.42 -9.89 2.49
N TYR A 57 -12.75 -8.98 3.20
CA TYR A 57 -12.67 -8.97 4.67
C TYR A 57 -12.96 -7.57 5.19
N THR A 58 -14.02 -7.42 5.96
CA THR A 58 -14.28 -6.17 6.69
C THR A 58 -13.39 -6.13 7.92
N ALA A 59 -12.52 -5.11 8.03
CA ALA A 59 -11.61 -4.91 9.15
C ALA A 59 -11.26 -3.43 9.31
N ASP A 60 -11.32 -2.92 10.54
CA ASP A 60 -10.72 -1.64 10.90
C ASP A 60 -9.28 -1.85 11.38
N LEU A 61 -8.33 -1.50 10.54
CA LEU A 61 -6.91 -1.73 10.83
C LEU A 61 -6.35 -0.82 11.93
N THR A 62 -7.12 0.11 12.46
CA THR A 62 -6.75 0.85 13.68
C THR A 62 -6.98 0.00 14.94
N ASN A 63 -7.77 -1.08 14.85
CA ASN A 63 -8.04 -2.01 15.94
C ASN A 63 -7.10 -3.22 15.88
N GLU A 64 -6.42 -3.51 16.97
CA GLU A 64 -5.51 -4.65 17.06
C GLU A 64 -6.23 -6.00 16.90
N SER A 65 -7.40 -6.15 17.51
CA SER A 65 -8.23 -7.34 17.40
C SER A 65 -8.66 -7.65 15.96
N ASP A 66 -8.99 -6.61 15.18
CA ASP A 66 -9.38 -6.80 13.79
C ASP A 66 -8.21 -7.25 12.92
N ARG A 67 -6.99 -6.74 13.19
CA ARG A 67 -5.76 -7.18 12.50
C ARG A 67 -5.47 -8.65 12.76
N VAL A 68 -5.63 -9.12 14.01
CA VAL A 68 -5.46 -10.54 14.36
C VAL A 68 -6.52 -11.38 13.67
N ALA A 69 -7.79 -11.00 13.78
CA ALA A 69 -8.90 -11.73 13.17
C ALA A 69 -8.79 -11.79 11.64
N LEU A 70 -8.29 -10.72 11.00
CA LEU A 70 -8.06 -10.68 9.56
C LEU A 70 -7.07 -11.75 9.12
N ILE A 71 -5.90 -11.84 9.76
CA ILE A 71 -4.89 -12.86 9.42
C ILE A 71 -5.42 -14.27 9.67
N GLU A 72 -6.12 -14.50 10.78
CA GLU A 72 -6.69 -15.82 11.10
C GLU A 72 -7.76 -16.25 10.07
N LYS A 73 -8.67 -15.35 9.72
CA LYS A 73 -9.69 -15.61 8.69
C LYS A 73 -9.07 -15.87 7.33
N PHE A 74 -8.09 -15.06 6.93
CA PHE A 74 -7.39 -15.24 5.66
C PHE A 74 -6.72 -16.62 5.59
N ILE A 75 -5.97 -17.02 6.63
CA ILE A 75 -5.32 -18.34 6.68
C ILE A 75 -6.34 -19.46 6.70
N LYS A 76 -7.46 -19.30 7.40
CA LYS A 76 -8.56 -20.28 7.40
C LYS A 76 -9.13 -20.50 5.99
N ASP A 77 -9.25 -19.43 5.21
CA ASP A 77 -9.85 -19.48 3.87
C ASP A 77 -8.88 -20.00 2.79
N PHE A 78 -7.59 -19.63 2.88
CA PHE A 78 -6.59 -19.94 1.85
C PHE A 78 -5.52 -20.95 2.29
N GLY A 79 -5.45 -21.30 3.57
CA GLY A 79 -4.49 -22.26 4.13
C GLY A 79 -3.12 -21.66 4.46
N SER A 80 -2.65 -20.66 3.72
CA SER A 80 -1.37 -19.98 3.92
C SER A 80 -1.44 -18.50 3.51
N ILE A 81 -0.39 -17.75 3.82
CA ILE A 81 -0.18 -16.39 3.32
C ILE A 81 1.21 -16.32 2.68
N ASP A 82 1.28 -16.10 1.37
CA ASP A 82 2.51 -16.00 0.61
C ASP A 82 2.95 -14.54 0.43
N ILE A 83 1.99 -13.64 0.24
CA ILE A 83 2.25 -12.24 -0.02
C ILE A 83 1.32 -11.36 0.83
N LEU A 84 1.90 -10.36 1.50
CA LEU A 84 1.17 -9.30 2.19
C LEU A 84 1.44 -7.96 1.54
N ILE A 85 0.39 -7.23 1.17
CA ILE A 85 0.46 -5.85 0.68
C ILE A 85 -0.15 -4.91 1.70
N ASN A 86 0.69 -4.15 2.41
CA ASN A 86 0.27 -3.08 3.30
C ASN A 86 0.03 -1.81 2.49
N ASN A 87 -1.18 -1.65 1.96
CA ASN A 87 -1.57 -0.50 1.16
C ASN A 87 -2.53 0.43 1.92
N ALA A 88 -3.26 -0.05 2.93
CA ALA A 88 -4.17 0.81 3.69
C ALA A 88 -3.47 2.04 4.26
N GLY A 89 -4.10 3.19 4.10
CA GLY A 89 -3.57 4.44 4.59
C GLY A 89 -4.52 5.61 4.35
N GLY A 90 -4.18 6.74 4.93
CA GLY A 90 -4.95 7.97 4.78
C GLY A 90 -4.19 9.18 5.32
N SER A 91 -4.65 10.35 4.95
CA SER A 91 -4.04 11.63 5.28
C SER A 91 -5.03 12.51 6.02
N ASN A 92 -4.69 12.97 7.22
CA ASN A 92 -5.46 13.88 8.07
C ASN A 92 -4.60 15.06 8.55
N GLY A 93 -5.21 16.02 9.26
CA GLY A 93 -4.52 17.19 9.76
C GLY A 93 -4.18 18.23 8.69
N SER A 94 -3.30 19.17 9.04
CA SER A 94 -2.82 20.27 8.19
C SER A 94 -1.35 20.58 8.47
N LYS A 95 -1.00 21.83 8.82
CA LYS A 95 0.35 22.21 9.28
C LYS A 95 0.56 21.78 10.73
N ALA A 96 1.82 21.61 11.14
CA ALA A 96 2.16 21.08 12.48
C ALA A 96 1.53 21.87 13.63
N MET A 97 1.59 23.20 13.57
CA MET A 97 1.05 24.07 14.63
C MET A 97 -0.48 24.11 14.70
N GLU A 98 -1.16 23.66 13.63
CA GLU A 98 -2.62 23.69 13.46
C GLU A 98 -3.23 22.29 13.66
N THR A 99 -2.40 21.28 13.89
CA THR A 99 -2.84 19.88 13.93
C THR A 99 -2.77 19.34 15.35
N ASP A 100 -3.90 18.90 15.88
CA ASP A 100 -3.97 18.27 17.20
C ASP A 100 -3.12 17.00 17.28
N LEU A 101 -2.53 16.74 18.44
CA LEU A 101 -1.71 15.55 18.69
C LEU A 101 -2.48 14.23 18.47
N SER A 102 -3.78 14.23 18.68
CA SER A 102 -4.65 13.08 18.40
C SER A 102 -4.58 12.65 16.93
N LEU A 103 -4.57 13.61 15.99
CA LEU A 103 -4.46 13.33 14.56
C LEU A 103 -3.10 12.75 14.17
N PHE A 104 -2.03 13.11 14.87
CA PHE A 104 -0.72 12.45 14.71
C PHE A 104 -0.79 10.98 15.13
N LYS A 105 -1.43 10.70 16.28
CA LYS A 105 -1.60 9.32 16.78
C LYS A 105 -2.46 8.48 15.83
N GLU A 106 -3.58 9.02 15.35
CA GLU A 106 -4.44 8.36 14.36
C GLU A 106 -3.70 8.05 13.06
N ALA A 107 -2.92 9.02 12.54
CA ALA A 107 -2.12 8.82 11.34
C ALA A 107 -1.07 7.74 11.52
N MET A 108 -0.39 7.72 12.68
CA MET A 108 0.57 6.67 13.01
C MET A 108 -0.11 5.32 13.15
N GLU A 109 -1.27 5.23 13.80
CA GLU A 109 -2.00 3.97 13.96
C GLU A 109 -2.38 3.38 12.62
N LEU A 110 -2.99 4.19 11.73
CA LEU A 110 -3.46 3.71 10.43
C LEU A 110 -2.31 3.43 9.45
N ASN A 111 -1.33 4.34 9.32
CA ASN A 111 -0.35 4.26 8.23
C ASN A 111 0.95 3.52 8.61
N TYR A 112 1.20 3.32 9.92
CA TYR A 112 2.43 2.72 10.41
C TYR A 112 2.17 1.49 11.29
N PHE A 113 1.52 1.65 12.45
CA PHE A 113 1.33 0.54 13.39
C PHE A 113 0.49 -0.59 12.81
N SER A 114 -0.51 -0.30 11.98
CA SER A 114 -1.28 -1.32 11.26
C SER A 114 -0.37 -2.19 10.39
N ALA A 115 0.50 -1.57 9.57
CA ALA A 115 1.43 -2.26 8.71
C ALA A 115 2.49 -3.06 9.49
N VAL A 116 3.03 -2.48 10.58
CA VAL A 116 3.97 -3.16 11.47
C VAL A 116 3.34 -4.42 12.07
N HIS A 117 2.15 -4.29 12.65
CA HIS A 117 1.48 -5.42 13.31
C HIS A 117 1.09 -6.51 12.32
N LEU A 118 0.48 -6.16 11.19
CA LEU A 118 0.14 -7.13 10.14
C LEU A 118 1.37 -7.83 9.57
N SER A 119 2.47 -7.10 9.36
CA SER A 119 3.74 -7.69 8.91
C SER A 119 4.28 -8.71 9.89
N LYS A 120 4.24 -8.42 11.19
CA LYS A 120 4.66 -9.36 12.25
C LYS A 120 3.77 -10.60 12.31
N LEU A 121 2.44 -10.42 12.27
CA LEU A 121 1.47 -11.52 12.28
C LEU A 121 1.62 -12.42 11.04
N ALA A 122 1.76 -11.81 9.87
CA ALA A 122 1.95 -12.55 8.62
C ALA A 122 3.29 -13.28 8.58
N ALA A 123 4.41 -12.61 8.91
CA ALA A 123 5.74 -13.21 8.90
C ALA A 123 5.89 -14.40 9.86
N ALA A 124 5.11 -14.43 10.95
CA ALA A 124 5.05 -15.58 11.86
C ALA A 124 4.37 -16.83 11.23
N ARG A 125 3.64 -16.67 10.14
CA ARG A 125 2.88 -17.71 9.43
C ARG A 125 3.38 -17.93 8.00
N MET A 126 4.21 -17.04 7.46
CA MET A 126 4.84 -17.14 6.15
C MET A 126 5.96 -18.20 6.16
N THR A 127 6.14 -18.83 5.01
CA THR A 127 7.27 -19.72 4.74
C THR A 127 8.31 -18.99 3.87
N LYS A 128 9.41 -19.66 3.53
CA LYS A 128 10.39 -19.12 2.58
C LYS A 128 9.73 -18.77 1.24
N ASP A 129 10.34 -17.87 0.49
CA ASP A 129 9.87 -17.33 -0.79
C ASP A 129 8.62 -16.45 -0.69
N ALA A 130 8.28 -16.03 0.54
CA ALA A 130 7.22 -15.06 0.79
C ALA A 130 7.69 -13.61 0.60
N ALA A 131 6.73 -12.70 0.40
CA ALA A 131 7.02 -11.29 0.23
C ALA A 131 6.05 -10.38 0.98
N ILE A 132 6.57 -9.26 1.50
CA ILE A 132 5.79 -8.17 2.06
C ILE A 132 6.12 -6.91 1.27
N VAL A 133 5.10 -6.19 0.79
CA VAL A 133 5.29 -4.90 0.12
C VAL A 133 4.49 -3.83 0.84
N ASN A 134 5.17 -2.76 1.25
CA ASN A 134 4.59 -1.62 1.92
C ASN A 134 4.36 -0.48 0.93
N VAL A 135 3.12 -0.02 0.76
CA VAL A 135 2.82 1.18 -0.02
C VAL A 135 3.07 2.40 0.87
N THR A 136 4.20 3.04 0.63
CA THR A 136 4.67 4.21 1.36
C THR A 136 4.22 5.51 0.67
N SER A 137 5.09 6.46 0.43
CA SER A 137 4.86 7.69 -0.35
C SER A 137 6.19 8.40 -0.57
N ILE A 138 6.33 9.18 -1.64
CA ILE A 138 7.42 10.14 -1.77
C ILE A 138 7.47 11.10 -0.58
N PHE A 139 6.32 11.46 0.01
CA PHE A 139 6.24 12.29 1.21
C PHE A 139 6.72 11.59 2.51
N GLY A 140 7.13 10.35 2.46
CA GLY A 140 7.92 9.73 3.52
C GLY A 140 9.41 10.04 3.44
N ARG A 141 9.89 10.61 2.32
CA ARG A 141 11.28 10.98 2.08
C ARG A 141 11.50 12.49 2.06
N GLU A 142 10.47 13.25 1.71
CA GLU A 142 10.54 14.69 1.54
C GLU A 142 9.29 15.39 2.08
N SER A 143 9.39 16.71 2.25
CA SER A 143 8.25 17.55 2.63
C SER A 143 7.28 17.73 1.46
N GLY A 144 6.03 18.10 1.73
CA GLY A 144 5.03 18.44 0.70
C GLY A 144 3.63 17.92 1.01
N GLY A 145 3.51 16.81 1.71
CA GLY A 145 2.24 16.30 2.22
C GLY A 145 1.82 16.92 3.56
N LYS A 146 0.75 16.40 4.14
CA LYS A 146 0.36 16.74 5.52
C LYS A 146 1.37 16.14 6.50
N VAL A 147 1.75 16.91 7.53
CA VAL A 147 2.82 16.52 8.45
C VAL A 147 2.60 15.17 9.12
N THR A 148 1.35 14.86 9.50
CA THR A 148 0.98 13.57 10.11
C THR A 148 1.27 12.39 9.19
N TYR A 149 0.93 12.55 7.92
CA TYR A 149 1.14 11.56 6.88
C TYR A 149 2.63 11.37 6.54
N ASN A 150 3.36 12.49 6.35
CA ASN A 150 4.79 12.44 6.09
C ASN A 150 5.53 11.65 7.18
N ASN A 151 5.25 11.96 8.45
CA ASN A 151 5.88 11.30 9.58
C ASN A 151 5.60 9.80 9.61
N ALA A 152 4.35 9.41 9.40
CA ALA A 152 3.96 7.99 9.40
C ALA A 152 4.58 7.23 8.22
N LYS A 153 4.63 7.85 7.03
CA LYS A 153 5.24 7.21 5.84
C LYS A 153 6.78 7.17 5.92
N ALA A 154 7.42 8.15 6.56
CA ALA A 154 8.84 8.09 6.88
C ALA A 154 9.17 6.92 7.84
N ALA A 155 8.36 6.77 8.89
CA ALA A 155 8.49 5.63 9.81
C ALA A 155 8.30 4.29 9.08
N LEU A 156 7.35 4.20 8.15
CA LEU A 156 7.09 2.98 7.38
C LEU A 156 8.25 2.64 6.42
N ILE A 157 8.90 3.64 5.80
CA ILE A 157 10.10 3.43 4.97
C ILE A 157 11.24 2.86 5.84
N SER A 158 11.49 3.46 7.01
CA SER A 158 12.51 2.97 7.95
C SER A 158 12.21 1.54 8.41
N PHE A 159 10.97 1.25 8.78
CA PHE A 159 10.53 -0.10 9.16
C PHE A 159 10.72 -1.10 8.02
N THR A 160 10.40 -0.73 6.79
CA THR A 160 10.57 -1.59 5.61
C THR A 160 12.00 -2.12 5.51
N LYS A 161 13.00 -1.24 5.65
CA LYS A 161 14.41 -1.64 5.61
C LYS A 161 14.80 -2.50 6.81
N SER A 162 14.48 -2.05 8.03
CA SER A 162 14.85 -2.78 9.25
C SER A 162 14.24 -4.17 9.30
N PHE A 163 12.95 -4.28 8.91
CA PHE A 163 12.25 -5.57 8.91
C PHE A 163 12.73 -6.49 7.79
N ALA A 164 13.15 -5.92 6.65
CA ALA A 164 13.76 -6.71 5.58
C ALA A 164 15.07 -7.38 6.01
N ASP A 165 15.94 -6.64 6.73
CA ASP A 165 17.22 -7.16 7.23
C ASP A 165 17.00 -8.31 8.24
N GLU A 166 15.93 -8.23 9.04
CA GLU A 166 15.58 -9.30 9.98
C GLU A 166 14.97 -10.52 9.27
N MET A 167 14.08 -10.30 8.28
CA MET A 167 13.28 -11.37 7.70
C MET A 167 13.96 -12.12 6.55
N ILE A 168 14.99 -11.55 5.93
CA ILE A 168 15.67 -12.20 4.80
C ILE A 168 16.31 -13.54 5.19
N SER A 169 16.78 -13.67 6.41
CA SER A 169 17.31 -14.94 6.94
C SER A 169 16.29 -16.07 6.98
N LYS A 170 14.99 -15.71 6.99
CA LYS A 170 13.85 -16.66 6.90
C LYS A 170 13.35 -16.87 5.48
N GLY A 171 14.00 -16.23 4.48
CA GLY A 171 13.58 -16.27 3.09
C GLY A 171 12.36 -15.41 2.79
N ILE A 172 12.03 -14.41 3.63
CA ILE A 172 10.94 -13.49 3.44
C ILE A 172 11.53 -12.15 3.00
N ARG A 173 11.15 -11.67 1.81
CA ARG A 173 11.55 -10.36 1.31
C ARG A 173 10.57 -9.28 1.76
N VAL A 174 11.10 -8.13 2.15
CA VAL A 174 10.28 -6.96 2.49
C VAL A 174 10.78 -5.77 1.68
N ASN A 175 9.89 -5.13 0.93
CA ASN A 175 10.18 -3.96 0.13
C ASN A 175 9.07 -2.92 0.25
N GLY A 176 9.31 -1.74 -0.29
CA GLY A 176 8.35 -0.65 -0.35
C GLY A 176 8.20 -0.07 -1.75
N VAL A 177 7.06 0.55 -1.98
CA VAL A 177 6.82 1.42 -3.13
C VAL A 177 6.44 2.79 -2.59
N ALA A 178 7.00 3.85 -3.15
CA ALA A 178 6.72 5.24 -2.81
C ALA A 178 6.01 5.94 -3.98
N PRO A 179 4.67 5.90 -4.04
CA PRO A 179 3.92 6.60 -5.06
C PRO A 179 4.06 8.11 -4.95
N GLY A 180 4.04 8.79 -6.09
CA GLY A 180 3.78 10.21 -6.20
C GLY A 180 2.28 10.54 -6.20
N SER A 181 1.90 11.54 -6.97
CA SER A 181 0.50 11.94 -7.13
C SER A 181 -0.23 11.01 -8.11
N ILE A 182 -1.10 10.16 -7.56
CA ILE A 182 -1.89 9.17 -8.31
C ILE A 182 -3.35 9.60 -8.37
N LEU A 183 -3.94 9.62 -9.58
CA LEU A 183 -5.34 9.97 -9.81
C LEU A 183 -6.20 8.71 -9.83
N HIS A 184 -7.28 8.72 -9.07
CA HIS A 184 -8.35 7.73 -9.18
C HIS A 184 -9.69 8.34 -8.74
N GLU A 185 -10.80 7.80 -9.20
CA GLU A 185 -12.14 8.37 -9.07
C GLU A 185 -12.56 8.71 -7.63
N THR A 186 -12.19 7.88 -6.66
CA THR A 186 -12.53 8.08 -5.25
C THR A 186 -11.45 8.78 -4.44
N GLY A 187 -10.41 9.31 -5.11
CA GLY A 187 -9.22 9.87 -4.49
C GLY A 187 -9.31 11.35 -4.14
N ASN A 188 -8.38 11.82 -3.31
CA ASN A 188 -8.30 13.22 -2.95
C ASN A 188 -7.92 14.13 -4.14
N TRP A 189 -7.18 13.62 -5.12
CA TRP A 189 -6.82 14.40 -6.31
C TRP A 189 -8.02 14.63 -7.20
N LYS A 190 -8.90 13.63 -7.39
CA LYS A 190 -10.15 13.80 -8.12
C LYS A 190 -11.03 14.87 -7.48
N LYS A 191 -11.23 14.81 -6.17
CA LYS A 191 -11.99 15.85 -5.44
C LYS A 191 -11.42 17.26 -5.65
N ARG A 192 -10.10 17.41 -5.52
CA ARG A 192 -9.42 18.70 -5.73
C ARG A 192 -9.53 19.18 -7.19
N MET A 193 -9.47 18.25 -8.14
CA MET A 193 -9.64 18.56 -9.57
C MET A 193 -11.05 19.06 -9.84
N ASP A 194 -12.07 18.44 -9.24
CA ASP A 194 -13.47 18.87 -9.39
C ASP A 194 -13.73 20.22 -8.71
N GLU A 195 -13.07 20.51 -7.57
CA GLU A 195 -13.18 21.78 -6.86
C GLU A 195 -12.43 22.93 -7.56
N ASN A 196 -11.26 22.70 -8.14
CA ASN A 196 -10.45 23.75 -8.78
C ASN A 196 -9.54 23.17 -9.88
N PRO A 197 -10.08 22.94 -11.11
CA PRO A 197 -9.35 22.33 -12.22
C PRO A 197 -8.08 23.09 -12.62
N GLU A 198 -8.15 24.44 -12.68
CA GLU A 198 -7.02 25.27 -13.11
C GLU A 198 -5.84 25.19 -12.14
N LYS A 199 -6.12 25.20 -10.84
CA LYS A 199 -5.07 25.04 -9.81
C LYS A 199 -4.40 23.69 -9.90
N ILE A 200 -5.18 22.64 -10.20
CA ILE A 200 -4.64 21.28 -10.33
C ILE A 200 -3.84 21.14 -11.62
N LYS A 201 -4.26 21.75 -12.71
CA LYS A 201 -3.48 21.82 -13.95
C LYS A 201 -2.11 22.47 -13.69
N GLN A 202 -2.08 23.64 -13.04
CA GLN A 202 -0.83 24.30 -12.67
C GLN A 202 0.05 23.45 -11.75
N PHE A 203 -0.56 22.72 -10.81
CA PHE A 203 0.17 21.77 -9.94
C PHE A 203 0.84 20.68 -10.77
N VAL A 204 0.13 20.08 -11.73
CA VAL A 204 0.68 19.04 -12.61
C VAL A 204 1.85 19.57 -13.42
N GLU A 205 1.69 20.77 -14.05
CA GLU A 205 2.71 21.40 -14.87
C GLU A 205 3.99 21.74 -14.07
N ASN A 206 3.84 22.17 -12.82
CA ASN A 206 4.96 22.64 -11.99
C ASN A 206 5.63 21.54 -11.15
N GLU A 207 4.87 20.53 -10.72
CA GLU A 207 5.34 19.58 -9.70
C GLU A 207 5.52 18.14 -10.22
N ILE A 208 4.96 17.80 -11.40
CA ILE A 208 5.07 16.45 -11.95
C ILE A 208 5.79 16.48 -13.30
N PRO A 209 7.10 16.15 -13.35
CA PRO A 209 7.87 16.20 -14.60
C PRO A 209 7.29 15.37 -15.75
N ALA A 210 6.60 14.26 -15.45
CA ALA A 210 5.89 13.46 -16.46
C ALA A 210 4.68 14.18 -17.11
N GLY A 211 4.28 15.37 -16.61
CA GLY A 211 3.20 16.18 -17.17
C GLY A 211 1.79 15.66 -16.94
N ARG A 212 1.63 14.63 -16.10
CA ARG A 212 0.34 14.03 -15.74
C ARG A 212 0.38 13.38 -14.37
N PHE A 213 -0.78 13.15 -13.81
CA PHE A 213 -0.90 12.23 -12.68
C PHE A 213 -0.49 10.80 -13.09
N GLY A 214 0.02 10.03 -12.14
CA GLY A 214 0.13 8.60 -12.29
C GLY A 214 -1.24 7.91 -12.15
N GLU A 215 -1.33 6.69 -12.65
CA GLU A 215 -2.49 5.82 -12.56
C GLU A 215 -2.26 4.72 -11.51
N PRO A 216 -3.32 4.20 -10.85
CA PRO A 216 -3.20 3.10 -9.90
C PRO A 216 -2.46 1.88 -10.45
N GLU A 217 -2.64 1.58 -11.71
CA GLU A 217 -2.05 0.45 -12.43
C GLU A 217 -0.53 0.57 -12.53
N GLU A 218 0.01 1.79 -12.64
CA GLU A 218 1.46 2.03 -12.68
C GLU A 218 2.11 1.68 -11.33
N VAL A 219 1.41 1.98 -10.22
CA VAL A 219 1.85 1.56 -8.89
C VAL A 219 1.68 0.06 -8.70
N ALA A 220 0.56 -0.51 -9.18
CA ALA A 220 0.30 -1.94 -9.11
C ALA A 220 1.38 -2.77 -9.80
N ASN A 221 1.84 -2.35 -10.98
CA ASN A 221 2.93 -3.00 -11.71
C ASN A 221 4.20 -3.13 -10.86
N ALA A 222 4.60 -2.05 -10.18
CA ALA A 222 5.78 -2.05 -9.31
C ALA A 222 5.60 -2.94 -8.07
N VAL A 223 4.41 -2.90 -7.45
CA VAL A 223 4.08 -3.72 -6.27
C VAL A 223 4.10 -5.21 -6.62
N VAL A 224 3.45 -5.60 -7.70
CA VAL A 224 3.37 -7.00 -8.13
C VAL A 224 4.74 -7.53 -8.55
N PHE A 225 5.55 -6.71 -9.26
CA PHE A 225 6.95 -7.05 -9.56
C PHE A 225 7.76 -7.28 -8.28
N LEU A 226 7.72 -6.36 -7.31
CA LEU A 226 8.47 -6.50 -6.06
C LEU A 226 8.02 -7.69 -5.22
N ALA A 227 6.75 -8.08 -5.31
CA ALA A 227 6.22 -9.26 -4.64
C ALA A 227 6.64 -10.58 -5.32
N SER A 228 6.95 -10.55 -6.61
CA SER A 228 7.25 -11.71 -7.44
C SER A 228 8.65 -12.29 -7.20
N SER A 229 8.86 -13.52 -7.66
CA SER A 229 10.19 -14.17 -7.64
C SER A 229 11.23 -13.47 -8.50
N GLN A 230 10.81 -12.65 -9.48
CA GLN A 230 11.71 -11.87 -10.34
C GLN A 230 12.44 -10.75 -9.57
N ALA A 231 11.91 -10.36 -8.41
CA ALA A 231 12.55 -9.42 -7.49
C ALA A 231 13.36 -10.11 -6.37
N SER A 232 13.82 -11.34 -6.58
CA SER A 232 14.49 -12.18 -5.56
C SER A 232 15.74 -11.53 -4.94
N TRP A 233 16.42 -10.64 -5.66
CA TRP A 233 17.61 -9.92 -5.19
C TRP A 233 17.35 -8.50 -4.69
N ILE A 234 16.04 -8.11 -4.60
CA ILE A 234 15.62 -6.81 -4.09
C ILE A 234 15.10 -6.98 -2.66
N VAL A 235 15.82 -6.41 -1.68
CA VAL A 235 15.54 -6.56 -0.25
C VAL A 235 15.73 -5.22 0.46
N GLY A 236 14.68 -4.74 1.13
CA GLY A 236 14.69 -3.50 1.89
C GLY A 236 14.71 -2.23 1.03
N ALA A 237 14.45 -2.34 -0.27
CA ALA A 237 14.32 -1.19 -1.14
C ALA A 237 12.95 -0.51 -0.98
N THR A 238 12.91 0.79 -1.21
CA THR A 238 11.64 1.54 -1.45
C THR A 238 11.76 2.21 -2.81
N LEU A 239 10.97 1.74 -3.77
CA LEU A 239 10.99 2.20 -5.16
C LEU A 239 10.02 3.37 -5.36
N ASN A 240 10.50 4.49 -5.91
CA ASN A 240 9.63 5.60 -6.32
C ASN A 240 8.84 5.21 -7.58
N VAL A 241 7.53 5.53 -7.58
CA VAL A 241 6.63 5.42 -8.73
C VAL A 241 5.86 6.74 -8.82
N ASP A 242 6.47 7.74 -9.39
CA ASP A 242 6.07 9.13 -9.18
C ASP A 242 6.19 10.06 -10.41
N GLY A 243 6.54 9.54 -11.58
CA GLY A 243 6.72 10.36 -12.78
C GLY A 243 7.82 11.42 -12.66
N GLY A 244 8.80 11.20 -11.77
CA GLY A 244 9.88 12.14 -11.47
C GLY A 244 9.49 13.26 -10.50
N GLN A 245 8.38 13.15 -9.78
CA GLN A 245 7.87 14.18 -8.87
C GLN A 245 8.79 14.40 -7.67
N SER A 246 9.36 13.34 -7.10
CA SER A 246 10.30 13.45 -5.97
C SER A 246 11.59 14.14 -6.39
N LYS A 247 12.06 15.05 -5.55
CA LYS A 247 13.32 15.78 -5.72
C LYS A 247 14.49 15.12 -4.97
N MET A 248 14.23 13.99 -4.31
CA MET A 248 15.24 13.26 -3.55
C MET A 248 16.05 12.32 -4.46
N ASN A 249 17.35 12.27 -4.23
CA ASN A 249 18.25 11.38 -4.99
C ASN A 249 18.22 9.92 -4.51
N PHE A 250 17.73 9.67 -3.27
CA PHE A 250 17.69 8.33 -2.64
C PHE A 250 16.59 8.22 -1.58
#